data_0a1269b1d17247955c78fbffe8d7267b
#
_entry.id   0a1269b1d17247955c78fbffe8d7267b
#
_cell.length_a   1.000
_cell.length_b   1.000
_cell.length_c   1.000
_cell.angle_alpha   90.00
_cell.angle_beta   90.00
_cell.angle_gamma   90.00
#
_symmetry.space_group_name_H-M   'P 1'
#
loop_
_entity.id
_entity.type
_entity.pdbx_description
1 polymer ?
#
loop_
_entity_poly.entity_id
_entity_poly.type
_entity_poly.pdbx_seq_one_letter_code
_entity_poly.pdbx_strand_id
1 'polypeptide(L)'
;MKVLNAFSLNMLPENKETDRLYVEVNEVSIQRTKSVLRYKGIESCIGHTDTANILSNLIGMVIPANRVSVTLEIGEPALVCQYSGPRLPEGSTTLPEGAQFKFMEIMVLNYV
;
A
#
# COMPACT_ATOMS: atom_id res chain seq x y z
N MET A 1 7.36 -7.24 0.45
CA MET A 1 6.81 -5.98 0.99
C MET A 1 5.30 -6.02 0.90
N LYS A 2 4.61 -5.70 1.99
CA LYS A 2 3.16 -5.57 1.97
C LYS A 2 2.75 -4.40 1.10
N VAL A 3 1.77 -4.63 0.23
CA VAL A 3 1.20 -3.61 -0.67
C VAL A 3 -0.25 -3.40 -0.27
N LEU A 4 -0.56 -2.19 0.16
CA LEU A 4 -1.85 -1.80 0.72
C LEU A 4 -2.54 -0.80 -0.20
N ASN A 5 -3.87 -0.78 -0.21
CA ASN A 5 -4.63 0.26 -0.92
C ASN A 5 -5.06 1.41 0.01
N ALA A 6 -4.88 1.26 1.30
CA ALA A 6 -5.14 2.30 2.30
C ALA A 6 -4.41 1.96 3.60
N PHE A 7 -4.13 2.97 4.41
CA PHE A 7 -3.61 2.80 5.76
C PHE A 7 -4.72 3.12 6.77
N SER A 8 -4.82 2.29 7.80
CA SER A 8 -5.78 2.45 8.87
C SER A 8 -5.11 2.25 10.23
N LEU A 9 -5.59 2.95 11.26
CA LEU A 9 -5.08 2.79 12.62
C LEU A 9 -5.25 1.37 13.15
N ASN A 10 -6.21 0.62 12.62
CA ASN A 10 -6.40 -0.79 12.98
C ASN A 10 -5.21 -1.68 12.57
N MET A 11 -4.36 -1.19 11.70
CA MET A 11 -3.16 -1.91 11.25
C MET A 11 -1.98 -1.74 12.19
N LEU A 12 -2.08 -0.85 13.18
CA LEU A 12 -0.99 -0.62 14.11
C LEU A 12 -0.82 -1.81 15.05
N PRO A 13 0.43 -2.19 15.35
CA PRO A 13 0.69 -3.26 16.30
C PRO A 13 0.43 -2.82 17.72
N GLU A 14 0.25 -3.78 18.62
CA GLU A 14 0.29 -3.50 20.04
C GLU A 14 1.69 -3.05 20.46
N ASN A 15 1.75 -2.04 21.31
CA ASN A 15 3.00 -1.56 21.86
C ASN A 15 2.93 -1.58 23.39
N LYS A 16 3.60 -2.58 23.99
CA LYS A 16 3.60 -2.79 25.43
C LYS A 16 4.70 -2.03 26.16
N GLU A 17 5.65 -1.47 25.43
CA GLU A 17 6.82 -0.78 25.99
C GLU A 17 6.56 0.71 26.22
N THR A 18 5.71 1.31 25.41
CA THR A 18 5.34 2.71 25.48
C THR A 18 3.90 2.86 24.98
N ASP A 19 3.26 3.95 25.33
CA ASP A 19 1.92 4.29 24.82
C ASP A 19 1.97 5.06 23.50
N ARG A 20 3.14 5.19 22.89
CA ARG A 20 3.34 5.95 21.65
C ARG A 20 3.90 5.11 20.53
N LEU A 21 3.30 5.27 19.36
CA LEU A 21 3.84 4.80 18.10
C LEU A 21 4.00 5.98 17.16
N TYR A 22 5.00 5.88 16.29
CA TYR A 22 5.24 6.86 15.25
C TYR A 22 5.08 6.18 13.90
N VAL A 23 4.48 6.86 12.96
CA VAL A 23 4.39 6.38 11.59
C VAL A 23 5.16 7.32 10.70
N GLU A 24 6.23 6.83 10.11
CA GLU A 24 6.99 7.56 9.10
C GLU A 24 6.33 7.35 7.76
N VAL A 25 6.07 8.44 7.05
CA VAL A 25 5.42 8.42 5.73
C VAL A 25 6.30 9.17 4.74
N ASN A 26 6.70 8.49 3.66
CA ASN A 26 7.47 9.08 2.58
C ASN A 26 6.75 8.86 1.26
N GLU A 27 6.41 9.93 0.56
CA GLU A 27 5.87 9.82 -0.79
C GLU A 27 6.98 9.41 -1.75
N VAL A 28 6.72 8.43 -2.59
CA VAL A 28 7.69 7.88 -3.54
C VAL A 28 7.14 7.90 -4.95
N SER A 29 8.05 7.93 -5.93
CA SER A 29 7.68 7.88 -7.34
C SER A 29 7.22 6.48 -7.76
N ILE A 30 6.54 6.40 -8.90
CA ILE A 30 6.20 5.10 -9.48
C ILE A 30 7.45 4.30 -9.87
N GLN A 31 8.52 4.98 -10.30
CA GLN A 31 9.77 4.32 -10.66
C GLN A 31 10.42 3.67 -9.45
N ARG A 32 10.46 4.38 -8.31
CA ARG A 32 10.96 3.81 -7.06
C ARG A 32 10.08 2.65 -6.60
N THR A 33 8.77 2.80 -6.69
CA THR A 33 7.82 1.73 -6.36
C THR A 33 8.11 0.46 -7.14
N LYS A 34 8.28 0.57 -8.46
CA LYS A 34 8.65 -0.56 -9.30
C LYS A 34 9.95 -1.21 -8.87
N SER A 35 10.97 -0.41 -8.60
CA SER A 35 12.30 -0.90 -8.19
C SER A 35 12.23 -1.64 -6.85
N VAL A 36 11.54 -1.07 -5.87
CA VAL A 36 11.41 -1.67 -4.54
C VAL A 36 10.66 -2.99 -4.62
N LEU A 37 9.58 -3.05 -5.37
CA LEU A 37 8.77 -4.27 -5.49
C LEU A 37 9.51 -5.37 -6.26
N ARG A 38 10.32 -5.02 -7.27
CA ARG A 38 11.18 -6.01 -7.95
C ARG A 38 12.19 -6.61 -7.00
N TYR A 39 12.76 -5.80 -6.12
CA TYR A 39 13.78 -6.24 -5.18
C TYR A 39 13.20 -7.04 -4.02
N LYS A 40 12.13 -6.53 -3.40
CA LYS A 40 11.56 -7.13 -2.18
C LYS A 40 10.46 -8.14 -2.43
N GLY A 41 9.87 -8.15 -3.62
CA GLY A 41 8.69 -8.94 -3.91
C GLY A 41 7.41 -8.31 -3.37
N ILE A 42 6.28 -8.88 -3.74
CA ILE A 42 4.95 -8.36 -3.45
C ILE A 42 4.19 -9.31 -2.55
N GLU A 43 3.75 -8.80 -1.39
CA GLU A 43 2.75 -9.43 -0.56
C GLU A 43 1.49 -8.58 -0.65
N SER A 44 0.56 -8.97 -1.52
CA SER A 44 -0.63 -8.17 -1.75
C SER A 44 -1.59 -8.21 -0.57
N CYS A 45 -2.01 -7.02 -0.15
CA CYS A 45 -3.08 -6.81 0.80
C CYS A 45 -4.13 -5.86 0.20
N ILE A 46 -4.24 -5.85 -1.13
CA ILE A 46 -5.21 -5.02 -1.86
C ILE A 46 -6.56 -5.71 -1.79
N GLY A 47 -7.51 -5.11 -1.09
CA GLY A 47 -8.83 -5.72 -0.86
C GLY A 47 -9.84 -5.53 -1.97
N HIS A 48 -9.44 -4.93 -3.10
CA HIS A 48 -10.32 -4.55 -4.20
C HIS A 48 -9.78 -5.07 -5.52
N THR A 49 -10.58 -5.87 -6.23
CA THR A 49 -10.16 -6.48 -7.51
C THR A 49 -9.81 -5.43 -8.56
N ASP A 50 -10.65 -4.42 -8.73
CA ASP A 50 -10.41 -3.38 -9.74
C ASP A 50 -9.15 -2.56 -9.43
N THR A 51 -8.94 -2.22 -8.19
CA THR A 51 -7.72 -1.53 -7.75
C THR A 51 -6.48 -2.38 -8.01
N ALA A 52 -6.53 -3.67 -7.70
CA ALA A 52 -5.43 -4.59 -7.94
C ALA A 52 -5.10 -4.70 -9.43
N ASN A 53 -6.11 -4.77 -10.29
CA ASN A 53 -5.94 -4.86 -11.74
C ASN A 53 -5.30 -3.60 -12.32
N ILE A 54 -5.76 -2.42 -11.89
CA ILE A 54 -5.21 -1.15 -12.35
C ILE A 54 -3.76 -1.00 -11.89
N LEU A 55 -3.47 -1.31 -10.62
CA LEU A 55 -2.11 -1.26 -10.09
C LEU A 55 -1.18 -2.22 -10.82
N SER A 56 -1.64 -3.44 -11.11
CA SER A 56 -0.86 -4.41 -11.85
C SER A 56 -0.46 -3.87 -13.22
N ASN A 57 -1.39 -3.22 -13.92
CA ASN A 57 -1.11 -2.62 -15.22
C ASN A 57 -0.15 -1.43 -15.12
N LEU A 58 -0.32 -0.57 -14.12
CA LEU A 58 0.54 0.60 -13.92
C LEU A 58 1.98 0.20 -13.55
N ILE A 59 2.11 -0.77 -12.67
CA ILE A 59 3.41 -1.18 -12.13
C ILE A 59 4.10 -2.20 -13.05
N GLY A 60 3.33 -2.91 -13.85
CA GLY A 60 3.87 -3.94 -14.75
C GLY A 60 4.23 -5.23 -14.04
N MET A 61 3.59 -5.51 -12.91
CA MET A 61 3.75 -6.75 -12.13
C MET A 61 2.39 -7.24 -11.69
N VAL A 62 2.24 -8.54 -11.51
CA VAL A 62 0.99 -9.12 -11.04
C VAL A 62 0.81 -8.82 -9.55
N ILE A 63 -0.22 -8.06 -9.24
CA ILE A 63 -0.66 -7.76 -7.88
C ILE A 63 -2.07 -8.33 -7.75
N PRO A 64 -2.24 -9.51 -7.13
CA PRO A 64 -3.56 -10.10 -7.01
C PRO A 64 -4.40 -9.37 -5.97
N ALA A 65 -5.72 -9.41 -6.11
CA ALA A 65 -6.60 -8.99 -5.03
C ALA A 65 -6.48 -10.00 -3.88
N ASN A 66 -6.28 -9.50 -2.68
CA ASN A 66 -6.15 -10.31 -1.48
C ASN A 66 -6.68 -9.55 -0.27
N ARG A 67 -7.95 -9.75 0.01
CA ARG A 67 -8.60 -9.06 1.12
C ARG A 67 -8.32 -9.77 2.44
N VAL A 68 -7.40 -9.21 3.21
CA VAL A 68 -6.94 -9.77 4.48
C VAL A 68 -6.87 -8.67 5.54
N SER A 69 -6.96 -9.06 6.80
CA SER A 69 -6.66 -8.16 7.90
C SER A 69 -5.14 -8.01 8.00
N VAL A 70 -4.69 -6.77 8.14
CA VAL A 70 -3.27 -6.43 8.16
C VAL A 70 -2.88 -5.89 9.53
N THR A 71 -1.78 -6.39 10.05
CA THR A 71 -1.06 -5.78 11.17
C THR A 71 0.34 -5.49 10.70
N LEU A 72 0.73 -4.22 10.79
CA LEU A 72 2.09 -3.79 10.45
C LEU A 72 3.00 -4.04 11.64
N GLU A 73 4.21 -4.51 11.36
CA GLU A 73 5.20 -4.73 12.40
C GLU A 73 6.10 -3.52 12.54
N ILE A 74 6.58 -3.27 13.76
CA ILE A 74 7.50 -2.17 14.03
C ILE A 74 8.79 -2.39 13.25
N GLY A 75 9.22 -1.36 12.50
CA GLY A 75 10.44 -1.41 11.71
C GLY A 75 10.29 -2.07 10.34
N GLU A 76 9.12 -2.59 10.00
CA GLU A 76 8.87 -3.21 8.69
C GLU A 76 8.22 -2.21 7.74
N PRO A 77 8.87 -1.86 6.62
CA PRO A 77 8.27 -0.95 5.65
C PRO A 77 7.12 -1.62 4.90
N ALA A 78 6.10 -0.83 4.58
CA ALA A 78 5.00 -1.22 3.72
C ALA A 78 4.76 -0.14 2.67
N LEU A 79 4.13 -0.52 1.58
CA LEU A 79 3.80 0.39 0.49
C LEU A 79 2.29 0.62 0.47
N VAL A 80 1.87 1.88 0.51
CA VAL A 80 0.47 2.28 0.36
C VAL A 80 0.29 2.86 -1.03
N CYS A 81 -0.62 2.28 -1.80
CA CYS A 81 -1.01 2.76 -3.12
C CYS A 81 -2.41 3.35 -3.01
N GLN A 82 -2.48 4.64 -2.75
CA GLN A 82 -3.74 5.33 -2.49
C GLN A 82 -4.37 5.84 -3.77
N TYR A 83 -5.54 5.32 -4.10
CA TYR A 83 -6.34 5.80 -5.22
C TYR A 83 -7.01 7.12 -4.87
N SER A 84 -7.01 8.04 -5.83
CA SER A 84 -7.72 9.31 -5.75
C SER A 84 -8.38 9.61 -7.09
N GLY A 85 -9.68 9.81 -7.09
CA GLY A 85 -10.42 10.10 -8.32
C GLY A 85 -11.87 9.65 -8.24
N PRO A 86 -12.57 9.61 -9.38
CA PRO A 86 -13.95 9.17 -9.44
C PRO A 86 -14.07 7.69 -9.09
N ARG A 87 -15.26 7.28 -8.70
CA ARG A 87 -15.54 5.86 -8.40
C ARG A 87 -15.20 5.01 -9.62
N LEU A 88 -14.46 3.93 -9.41
CA LEU A 88 -14.08 3.01 -10.46
C LEU A 88 -15.31 2.25 -10.97
N PRO A 89 -15.57 2.24 -12.29
CA PRO A 89 -16.56 1.36 -12.87
C PRO A 89 -16.18 -0.10 -12.62
N GLU A 90 -17.17 -0.96 -12.43
CA GLU A 90 -16.94 -2.39 -12.25
C GLU A 90 -16.16 -2.97 -13.44
N GLY A 91 -15.15 -3.76 -13.15
CA GLY A 91 -14.30 -4.37 -14.17
C GLY A 91 -13.22 -3.47 -14.74
N SER A 92 -12.97 -2.32 -14.11
CA SER A 92 -11.92 -1.38 -14.55
C SER A 92 -10.54 -2.02 -14.54
N THR A 93 -9.76 -1.77 -15.61
CA THR A 93 -8.37 -2.23 -15.73
C THR A 93 -7.39 -1.09 -15.96
N THR A 94 -7.90 0.11 -16.20
CA THR A 94 -7.10 1.32 -16.46
C THR A 94 -7.61 2.47 -15.59
N LEU A 95 -6.72 3.44 -15.33
CA LEU A 95 -7.09 4.63 -14.60
C LEU A 95 -8.09 5.48 -15.40
N PRO A 96 -9.22 5.90 -14.78
CA PRO A 96 -10.08 6.89 -15.39
C PRO A 96 -9.35 8.22 -15.56
N GLU A 97 -9.85 9.04 -16.49
CA GLU A 97 -9.36 10.40 -16.66
C GLU A 97 -9.52 11.20 -15.35
N GLY A 98 -8.47 11.90 -14.96
CA GLY A 98 -8.45 12.69 -13.73
C GLY A 98 -8.16 11.89 -12.47
N ALA A 99 -8.02 10.57 -12.56
CA ALA A 99 -7.65 9.73 -11.43
C ALA A 99 -6.14 9.56 -11.31
N GLN A 100 -5.67 9.32 -10.09
CA GLN A 100 -4.27 9.07 -9.84
C GLN A 100 -4.08 8.15 -8.66
N PHE A 101 -2.90 7.53 -8.58
CA PHE A 101 -2.41 6.87 -7.38
C PHE A 101 -1.29 7.70 -6.75
N LYS A 102 -1.31 7.78 -5.43
CA LYS A 102 -0.14 8.20 -4.64
C LYS A 102 0.51 6.96 -4.06
N PHE A 103 1.82 6.91 -4.15
CA PHE A 103 2.62 5.82 -3.60
C PHE A 103 3.38 6.33 -2.39
N MET A 104 3.20 5.67 -1.26
CA MET A 104 3.86 6.06 -0.02
C MET A 104 4.48 4.85 0.65
N GLU A 105 5.76 4.97 1.01
CA GLU A 105 6.38 4.00 1.91
C GLU A 105 6.08 4.44 3.34
N ILE A 106 5.56 3.53 4.14
CA ILE A 106 5.29 3.77 5.55
C ILE A 106 6.05 2.80 6.42
N MET A 107 6.41 3.25 7.62
CA MET A 107 7.06 2.41 8.61
C MET A 107 6.57 2.81 10.00
N VAL A 108 6.16 1.82 10.78
CA VAL A 108 5.78 2.03 12.16
C VAL A 108 7.03 1.97 13.04
N LEU A 109 7.22 2.98 13.86
CA LEU A 109 8.39 3.11 14.72
C LEU A 109 7.98 3.22 16.17
N ASN A 110 8.86 2.72 17.02
CA ASN A 110 8.71 2.76 18.46
C ASN A 110 10.02 3.30 19.05
N TYR A 111 9.95 4.45 19.70
CA TYR A 111 11.09 5.03 20.41
C TYR A 111 10.90 4.79 21.90
N VAL A 112 11.72 3.93 22.42
CA VAL A 112 11.71 3.54 23.83
C VAL A 112 12.73 4.36 24.62
#